data_3b3ee4b8f161e72156389df4912c430a
#
_entry.id   3b3ee4b8f161e72156389df4912c430a
#
_cell.length_a   1.000
_cell.length_b   1.000
_cell.length_c   1.000
_cell.angle_alpha   90.00
_cell.angle_beta   90.00
_cell.angle_gamma   90.00
#
_symmetry.space_group_name_H-M   'P 1'
#
loop_
_entity.id
_entity.type
_entity.pdbx_description
1 polymer ?
#
loop_
_entity_poly.entity_id
_entity_poly.type
_entity_poly.pdbx_seq_one_letter_code
_entity_poly.pdbx_strand_id
1 'polypeptide(L)'
;MNKPFYHTAKFWTLIISLSILLGTAAVIARIFDRSGNASHNIASLWCRLLCQWNGVKVKITGLEHILTDQPQIFVSNHQGYFDIFALSGFLPVQIRWVAKSSLFKIPFMGWAMTAAGYIQVERGDRKKSYQAFIQTVEKVKQGNSVIIFPEGTRSEDGTVGPFKKGSNLIASRSHSPMVPVTIIGSGDIIKKGSAIINPGTVQIILSPPITNHEKNDGEILNSIRDTICANLKTSS
;
A
#
# COMPACT_ATOMS: atom_id res chain seq x y z
N MET A 1 34.02 -7.17 0.82
CA MET A 1 32.78 -6.84 1.60
C MET A 1 31.64 -7.62 0.97
N ASN A 2 30.92 -8.46 1.72
CA ASN A 2 29.81 -9.26 1.17
C ASN A 2 28.74 -8.34 0.60
N LYS A 3 28.42 -8.50 -0.71
CA LYS A 3 27.42 -7.69 -1.40
C LYS A 3 26.08 -7.54 -0.64
N PRO A 4 25.51 -8.60 -0.03
CA PRO A 4 24.27 -8.48 0.74
C PRO A 4 24.39 -7.58 1.98
N PHE A 5 25.52 -7.60 2.67
CA PHE A 5 25.76 -6.76 3.85
C PHE A 5 25.81 -5.27 3.47
N TYR A 6 26.49 -4.92 2.37
CA TYR A 6 26.55 -3.54 1.89
C TYR A 6 25.15 -3.01 1.53
N HIS A 7 24.34 -3.77 0.77
CA HIS A 7 22.98 -3.37 0.41
C HIS A 7 22.10 -3.19 1.66
N THR A 8 22.23 -4.08 2.62
CA THR A 8 21.47 -4.03 3.87
C THR A 8 21.83 -2.80 4.70
N ALA A 9 23.12 -2.56 4.94
CA ALA A 9 23.57 -1.38 5.71
C ALA A 9 23.14 -0.07 5.01
N LYS A 10 23.33 0.02 3.70
CA LYS A 10 22.86 1.15 2.89
C LYS A 10 21.37 1.40 3.04
N PHE A 11 20.54 0.36 2.92
CA PHE A 11 19.09 0.47 3.01
C PHE A 11 18.64 1.03 4.36
N TRP A 12 19.16 0.47 5.46
CA TRP A 12 18.78 0.92 6.79
C TRP A 12 19.27 2.35 7.09
N THR A 13 20.45 2.71 6.61
CA THR A 13 20.93 4.10 6.70
C THR A 13 20.02 5.04 5.91
N LEU A 14 19.64 4.68 4.69
CA LEU A 14 18.75 5.49 3.86
C LEU A 14 17.34 5.61 4.46
N ILE A 15 16.78 4.53 5.01
CA ILE A 15 15.49 4.60 5.71
C ILE A 15 15.53 5.63 6.83
N ILE A 16 16.57 5.60 7.68
CA ILE A 16 16.67 6.50 8.82
C ILE A 16 16.87 7.95 8.34
N SER A 17 17.89 8.21 7.51
CA SER A 17 18.24 9.56 7.06
C SER A 17 17.12 10.21 6.24
N LEU A 18 16.55 9.50 5.29
CA LEU A 18 15.45 10.01 4.48
C LEU A 18 14.14 10.16 5.29
N SER A 19 13.89 9.32 6.30
CA SER A 19 12.73 9.49 7.17
C SER A 19 12.85 10.75 8.01
N ILE A 20 14.04 11.07 8.52
CA ILE A 20 14.27 12.32 9.26
C ILE A 20 14.04 13.51 8.33
N LEU A 21 14.70 13.54 7.17
CA LEU A 21 14.63 14.66 6.24
C LEU A 21 13.25 14.83 5.62
N LEU A 22 12.77 13.83 4.90
CA LEU A 22 11.50 13.90 4.16
C LEU A 22 10.29 13.76 5.08
N GLY A 23 10.42 13.04 6.20
CA GLY A 23 9.37 12.98 7.21
C GLY A 23 9.13 14.35 7.87
N THR A 24 10.19 15.07 8.21
CA THR A 24 10.07 16.46 8.69
C THR A 24 9.45 17.38 7.64
N ALA A 25 9.90 17.27 6.38
CA ALA A 25 9.33 18.05 5.28
C ALA A 25 7.82 17.75 5.08
N ALA A 26 7.40 16.49 5.19
CA ALA A 26 6.00 16.11 5.08
C ALA A 26 5.14 16.68 6.22
N VAL A 27 5.67 16.74 7.44
CA VAL A 27 4.98 17.37 8.58
C VAL A 27 4.85 18.89 8.36
N ILE A 28 5.91 19.56 7.89
CA ILE A 28 5.87 20.98 7.57
C ILE A 28 4.88 21.26 6.43
N ALA A 29 4.89 20.46 5.38
CA ALA A 29 3.96 20.59 4.25
C ALA A 29 2.48 20.55 4.69
N ARG A 30 2.16 19.82 5.76
CA ARG A 30 0.82 19.76 6.32
C ARG A 30 0.28 21.10 6.82
N ILE A 31 1.16 22.02 7.20
CA ILE A 31 0.79 23.37 7.64
C ILE A 31 0.19 24.17 6.47
N PHE A 32 0.74 23.98 5.27
CA PHE A 32 0.36 24.70 4.07
C PHE A 32 -0.74 23.96 3.26
N ASP A 33 -0.77 22.61 3.35
CA ASP A 33 -1.77 21.78 2.68
C ASP A 33 -2.51 20.88 3.66
N ARG A 34 -3.67 21.33 4.08
CA ARG A 34 -4.53 20.58 5.02
C ARG A 34 -5.20 19.34 4.41
N SER A 35 -5.14 19.15 3.09
CA SER A 35 -5.63 17.93 2.45
C SER A 35 -4.73 16.71 2.73
N GLY A 36 -3.44 16.95 2.96
CA GLY A 36 -2.39 15.94 3.12
C GLY A 36 -1.82 15.44 1.78
N ASN A 37 -2.20 16.05 0.66
CA ASN A 37 -1.69 15.65 -0.65
C ASN A 37 -0.20 15.98 -0.78
N ALA A 38 0.25 17.16 -0.33
CA ALA A 38 1.66 17.53 -0.33
C ALA A 38 2.48 16.57 0.54
N SER A 39 1.98 16.22 1.73
CA SER A 39 2.62 15.23 2.60
C SER A 39 2.70 13.86 1.95
N HIS A 40 1.66 13.42 1.25
CA HIS A 40 1.69 12.17 0.49
C HIS A 40 2.68 12.21 -0.67
N ASN A 41 2.79 13.32 -1.42
CA ASN A 41 3.76 13.46 -2.50
C ASN A 41 5.20 13.35 -1.99
N ILE A 42 5.49 13.92 -0.81
CA ILE A 42 6.80 13.78 -0.16
C ILE A 42 7.04 12.32 0.28
N ALA A 43 6.02 11.65 0.83
CA ALA A 43 6.11 10.22 1.16
C ALA A 43 6.30 9.35 -0.08
N SER A 44 5.65 9.70 -1.21
CA SER A 44 5.86 9.05 -2.52
C SER A 44 7.31 9.21 -3.00
N LEU A 45 7.87 10.41 -2.89
CA LEU A 45 9.29 10.66 -3.21
C LEU A 45 10.21 9.79 -2.32
N TRP A 46 9.94 9.74 -1.01
CA TRP A 46 10.69 8.89 -0.08
C TRP A 46 10.67 7.42 -0.51
N CYS A 47 9.51 6.88 -0.84
CA CYS A 47 9.34 5.51 -1.33
C CYS A 47 10.11 5.26 -2.63
N ARG A 48 10.03 6.21 -3.58
CA ARG A 48 10.73 6.14 -4.86
C ARG A 48 12.24 6.12 -4.71
N LEU A 49 12.79 6.98 -3.87
CA LEU A 49 14.22 7.02 -3.58
C LEU A 49 14.70 5.73 -2.91
N LEU A 50 13.92 5.16 -1.98
CA LEU A 50 14.25 3.89 -1.36
C LEU A 50 14.30 2.74 -2.39
N CYS A 51 13.37 2.69 -3.33
CA CYS A 51 13.43 1.70 -4.42
C CYS A 51 14.66 1.92 -5.30
N GLN A 52 14.81 3.11 -5.86
CA GLN A 52 15.84 3.42 -6.87
C GLN A 52 17.26 3.25 -6.31
N TRP A 53 17.53 3.81 -5.12
CA TRP A 53 18.87 3.76 -4.54
C TRP A 53 19.25 2.37 -4.01
N ASN A 54 18.30 1.48 -3.82
CA ASN A 54 18.56 0.10 -3.43
C ASN A 54 18.49 -0.89 -4.61
N GLY A 55 18.44 -0.39 -5.85
CA GLY A 55 18.46 -1.24 -7.04
C GLY A 55 17.17 -2.04 -7.23
N VAL A 56 16.05 -1.55 -6.69
CA VAL A 56 14.74 -2.16 -6.88
C VAL A 56 14.04 -1.50 -8.05
N LYS A 57 13.82 -2.27 -9.11
CA LYS A 57 13.09 -1.84 -10.29
C LYS A 57 11.60 -2.06 -10.08
N VAL A 58 10.78 -1.06 -10.40
CA VAL A 58 9.32 -1.18 -10.35
C VAL A 58 8.77 -1.12 -11.77
N LYS A 59 7.99 -2.14 -12.14
CA LYS A 59 7.29 -2.22 -13.43
C LYS A 59 5.80 -2.20 -13.15
N ILE A 60 5.05 -1.33 -13.83
CA ILE A 60 3.60 -1.23 -13.69
C ILE A 60 2.96 -1.45 -15.05
N THR A 61 1.91 -2.26 -15.07
CA THR A 61 1.02 -2.48 -16.22
C THR A 61 -0.42 -2.24 -15.82
N GLY A 62 -1.29 -1.90 -16.77
CA GLY A 62 -2.69 -1.63 -16.51
C GLY A 62 -2.99 -0.25 -15.93
N LEU A 63 -2.10 0.75 -16.14
CA LEU A 63 -2.33 2.12 -15.66
C LEU A 63 -3.61 2.75 -16.22
N GLU A 64 -4.07 2.30 -17.38
CA GLU A 64 -5.33 2.67 -18.02
C GLU A 64 -6.58 2.29 -17.20
N HIS A 65 -6.43 1.40 -16.23
CA HIS A 65 -7.51 0.98 -15.32
C HIS A 65 -7.66 1.90 -14.09
N ILE A 66 -6.78 2.89 -13.95
CA ILE A 66 -6.89 3.88 -12.87
C ILE A 66 -7.96 4.91 -13.28
N LEU A 67 -8.96 5.08 -12.41
CA LEU A 67 -9.98 6.10 -12.59
C LEU A 67 -9.44 7.45 -12.10
N THR A 68 -9.52 8.47 -12.94
CA THR A 68 -8.97 9.81 -12.64
C THR A 68 -10.02 10.80 -12.14
N ASP A 69 -11.29 10.50 -12.36
CA ASP A 69 -12.45 11.35 -12.12
C ASP A 69 -13.19 11.04 -10.81
N GLN A 70 -12.87 9.93 -10.17
CA GLN A 70 -13.53 9.47 -8.93
C GLN A 70 -12.59 8.71 -8.01
N PRO A 71 -12.89 8.67 -6.68
CA PRO A 71 -12.13 7.85 -5.75
C PRO A 71 -12.34 6.37 -6.03
N GLN A 72 -11.31 5.58 -5.75
CA GLN A 72 -11.31 4.14 -5.96
C GLN A 72 -10.59 3.41 -4.84
N ILE A 73 -10.90 2.13 -4.69
CA ILE A 73 -10.30 1.27 -3.68
C ILE A 73 -9.36 0.29 -4.37
N PHE A 74 -8.07 0.44 -4.18
CA PHE A 74 -7.09 -0.53 -4.62
C PHE A 74 -7.05 -1.71 -3.66
N VAL A 75 -7.23 -2.92 -4.16
CA VAL A 75 -7.23 -4.15 -3.36
C VAL A 75 -6.09 -5.04 -3.82
N SER A 76 -5.12 -5.28 -2.96
CA SER A 76 -3.88 -5.94 -3.35
C SER A 76 -3.54 -7.14 -2.46
N ASN A 77 -2.82 -8.13 -3.02
CA ASN A 77 -2.07 -9.12 -2.23
C ASN A 77 -0.91 -8.44 -1.49
N HIS A 78 -0.42 -9.07 -0.43
CA HIS A 78 0.63 -8.51 0.41
C HIS A 78 1.78 -9.50 0.63
N GLN A 79 2.94 -9.25 0.02
CA GLN A 79 4.09 -10.14 0.06
C GLN A 79 5.26 -9.56 0.87
N GLY A 80 5.48 -8.23 0.85
CA GLY A 80 6.67 -7.66 1.45
C GLY A 80 6.53 -6.18 1.86
N TYR A 81 7.61 -5.64 2.42
CA TYR A 81 7.69 -4.20 2.70
C TYR A 81 7.71 -3.38 1.41
N PHE A 82 8.28 -3.93 0.35
CA PHE A 82 8.39 -3.25 -0.94
C PHE A 82 7.07 -3.13 -1.69
N ASP A 83 5.99 -3.79 -1.25
CA ASP A 83 4.63 -3.50 -1.72
C ASP A 83 4.28 -2.03 -1.49
N ILE A 84 4.55 -1.56 -0.25
CA ILE A 84 4.25 -0.19 0.16
C ILE A 84 5.10 0.81 -0.64
N PHE A 85 6.42 0.54 -0.75
CA PHE A 85 7.34 1.46 -1.43
C PHE A 85 7.06 1.53 -2.93
N ALA A 86 6.75 0.39 -3.57
CA ALA A 86 6.44 0.34 -4.99
C ALA A 86 5.11 1.03 -5.30
N LEU A 87 4.05 0.73 -4.55
CA LEU A 87 2.74 1.35 -4.76
C LEU A 87 2.78 2.86 -4.45
N SER A 88 3.30 3.27 -3.28
CA SER A 88 3.35 4.69 -2.92
C SER A 88 4.24 5.50 -3.85
N GLY A 89 5.37 4.93 -4.27
CA GLY A 89 6.35 5.66 -5.08
C GLY A 89 5.98 5.79 -6.54
N PHE A 90 5.18 4.88 -7.08
CA PHE A 90 5.05 4.75 -8.54
C PHE A 90 3.62 4.77 -9.07
N LEU A 91 2.59 4.63 -8.23
CA LEU A 91 1.22 4.90 -8.67
C LEU A 91 1.03 6.41 -8.93
N PRO A 92 0.46 6.81 -10.07
CA PRO A 92 0.30 8.22 -10.44
C PRO A 92 -0.94 8.87 -9.83
N VAL A 93 -1.39 8.41 -8.67
CA VAL A 93 -2.59 8.90 -7.98
C VAL A 93 -2.37 9.06 -6.49
N GLN A 94 -3.13 9.98 -5.89
CA GLN A 94 -3.16 10.16 -4.45
C GLN A 94 -3.87 8.97 -3.78
N ILE A 95 -3.18 8.32 -2.85
CA ILE A 95 -3.74 7.20 -2.08
C ILE A 95 -3.61 7.44 -0.59
N ARG A 96 -4.53 6.87 0.18
CA ARG A 96 -4.44 6.84 1.64
C ARG A 96 -4.29 5.40 2.10
N TRP A 97 -3.27 5.18 2.91
CA TRP A 97 -2.97 3.85 3.44
C TRP A 97 -3.78 3.55 4.70
N VAL A 98 -4.23 2.30 4.79
CA VAL A 98 -4.71 1.71 6.04
C VAL A 98 -3.57 0.90 6.63
N ALA A 99 -2.90 1.43 7.65
CA ALA A 99 -1.64 0.89 8.15
C ALA A 99 -1.69 0.61 9.66
N LYS A 100 -0.86 -0.36 10.10
CA LYS A 100 -0.79 -0.80 11.51
C LYS A 100 -0.44 0.38 12.43
N SER A 101 -1.16 0.54 13.53
CA SER A 101 -1.00 1.63 14.51
C SER A 101 0.42 1.77 15.06
N SER A 102 1.17 0.65 15.20
CA SER A 102 2.57 0.70 15.65
C SER A 102 3.51 1.48 14.71
N LEU A 103 3.20 1.59 13.42
CA LEU A 103 4.02 2.36 12.46
C LEU A 103 3.90 3.87 12.71
N PHE A 104 2.76 4.32 13.18
CA PHE A 104 2.53 5.74 13.51
C PHE A 104 3.27 6.20 14.77
N LYS A 105 3.79 5.25 15.57
CA LYS A 105 4.62 5.55 16.74
C LYS A 105 6.10 5.76 16.40
N ILE A 106 6.52 5.43 15.18
CA ILE A 106 7.90 5.62 14.72
C ILE A 106 8.13 7.10 14.45
N PRO A 107 9.10 7.75 15.11
CA PRO A 107 9.39 9.16 14.89
C PRO A 107 9.61 9.49 13.40
N PHE A 108 9.30 10.70 13.00
CA PHE A 108 9.36 11.22 11.64
C PHE A 108 8.46 10.46 10.65
N MET A 109 8.63 9.15 10.48
CA MET A 109 7.80 8.34 9.58
C MET A 109 6.33 8.33 10.02
N GLY A 110 6.04 8.04 11.28
CA GLY A 110 4.68 8.03 11.81
C GLY A 110 4.01 9.40 11.79
N TRP A 111 4.80 10.46 12.04
CA TRP A 111 4.32 11.85 11.93
C TRP A 111 3.99 12.21 10.48
N ALA A 112 4.84 11.82 9.52
CA ALA A 112 4.57 11.98 8.09
C ALA A 112 3.32 11.22 7.64
N MET A 113 3.15 9.97 8.11
CA MET A 113 1.94 9.17 7.83
C MET A 113 0.67 9.86 8.35
N THR A 114 0.73 10.44 9.55
CA THR A 114 -0.38 11.22 10.11
C THR A 114 -0.64 12.49 9.30
N ALA A 115 0.41 13.21 8.91
CA ALA A 115 0.32 14.40 8.08
C ALA A 115 -0.28 14.10 6.70
N ALA A 116 0.04 12.96 6.10
CA ALA A 116 -0.54 12.48 4.84
C ALA A 116 -2.00 11.99 4.98
N GLY A 117 -2.55 11.97 6.19
CA GLY A 117 -3.94 11.55 6.42
C GLY A 117 -4.17 10.05 6.28
N TYR A 118 -3.14 9.24 6.52
CA TYR A 118 -3.25 7.77 6.52
C TYR A 118 -4.04 7.28 7.73
N ILE A 119 -4.66 6.12 7.62
CA ILE A 119 -5.61 5.57 8.59
C ILE A 119 -4.92 4.52 9.44
N GLN A 120 -5.03 4.69 10.77
CA GLN A 120 -4.46 3.74 11.71
C GLN A 120 -5.41 2.57 11.95
N VAL A 121 -4.90 1.34 11.85
CA VAL A 121 -5.63 0.13 12.22
C VAL A 121 -4.92 -0.60 13.34
N GLU A 122 -5.64 -0.89 14.42
CA GLU A 122 -5.14 -1.73 15.51
C GLU A 122 -5.60 -3.17 15.31
N ARG A 123 -4.65 -4.03 14.93
CA ARG A 123 -4.92 -5.45 14.71
C ARG A 123 -5.03 -6.15 16.05
N GLY A 124 -6.04 -7.04 16.19
CA GLY A 124 -6.30 -7.75 17.45
C GLY A 124 -7.41 -7.11 18.30
N ASP A 125 -7.75 -5.85 18.06
CA ASP A 125 -8.89 -5.18 18.69
C ASP A 125 -10.02 -5.02 17.66
N ARG A 126 -11.10 -5.77 17.84
CA ARG A 126 -12.25 -5.79 16.91
C ARG A 126 -12.94 -4.42 16.82
N LYS A 127 -13.07 -3.71 17.94
CA LYS A 127 -13.73 -2.40 17.98
C LYS A 127 -12.90 -1.34 17.27
N LYS A 128 -11.59 -1.28 17.54
CA LYS A 128 -10.69 -0.34 16.89
C LYS A 128 -10.50 -0.65 15.39
N SER A 129 -10.45 -1.93 15.03
CA SER A 129 -10.43 -2.33 13.63
C SER A 129 -11.70 -1.90 12.90
N TYR A 130 -12.86 -1.99 13.51
CA TYR A 130 -14.11 -1.49 12.94
C TYR A 130 -14.13 0.04 12.80
N GLN A 131 -13.58 0.78 13.78
CA GLN A 131 -13.44 2.24 13.68
C GLN A 131 -12.54 2.66 12.53
N ALA A 132 -11.37 2.02 12.36
CA ALA A 132 -10.47 2.26 11.23
C ALA A 132 -11.19 2.02 9.89
N PHE A 133 -12.05 1.05 9.88
CA PHE A 133 -12.89 0.68 8.76
C PHE A 133 -13.88 1.80 8.39
N ILE A 134 -14.64 2.32 9.36
CA ILE A 134 -15.55 3.45 9.15
C ILE A 134 -14.76 4.68 8.66
N GLN A 135 -13.61 4.98 9.28
CA GLN A 135 -12.73 6.07 8.82
C GLN A 135 -12.28 5.88 7.37
N THR A 136 -12.03 4.64 6.93
CA THR A 136 -11.67 4.35 5.54
C THR A 136 -12.82 4.68 4.60
N VAL A 137 -14.04 4.25 4.93
CA VAL A 137 -15.24 4.57 4.15
C VAL A 137 -15.45 6.10 4.04
N GLU A 138 -15.32 6.80 5.16
CA GLU A 138 -15.45 8.27 5.17
C GLU A 138 -14.38 8.95 4.32
N LYS A 139 -13.13 8.46 4.34
CA LYS A 139 -12.07 8.98 3.49
C LYS A 139 -12.38 8.79 2.00
N VAL A 140 -12.93 7.64 1.63
CA VAL A 140 -13.34 7.38 0.24
C VAL A 140 -14.49 8.31 -0.16
N LYS A 141 -15.51 8.47 0.67
CA LYS A 141 -16.62 9.41 0.42
C LYS A 141 -16.19 10.87 0.32
N GLN A 142 -15.06 11.22 0.96
CA GLN A 142 -14.42 12.55 0.84
C GLN A 142 -13.57 12.71 -0.43
N GLY A 143 -13.61 11.77 -1.37
CA GLY A 143 -12.88 11.83 -2.63
C GLY A 143 -11.45 11.28 -2.58
N ASN A 144 -11.05 10.58 -1.51
CA ASN A 144 -9.71 10.00 -1.44
C ASN A 144 -9.72 8.54 -1.90
N SER A 145 -8.83 8.18 -2.83
CA SER A 145 -8.57 6.76 -3.10
C SER A 145 -7.81 6.13 -1.93
N VAL A 146 -8.11 4.88 -1.65
CA VAL A 146 -7.47 4.12 -0.57
C VAL A 146 -6.88 2.82 -1.11
N ILE A 147 -5.89 2.29 -0.41
CA ILE A 147 -5.36 0.97 -0.70
C ILE A 147 -5.48 0.08 0.53
N ILE A 148 -5.90 -1.16 0.30
CA ILE A 148 -6.06 -2.16 1.34
C ILE A 148 -5.39 -3.48 0.96
N PHE A 149 -4.86 -4.15 1.97
CA PHE A 149 -4.42 -5.53 1.91
C PHE A 149 -5.42 -6.41 2.67
N PRO A 150 -6.39 -7.03 1.99
CA PRO A 150 -7.50 -7.71 2.67
C PRO A 150 -7.08 -8.96 3.44
N GLU A 151 -5.91 -9.52 3.16
CA GLU A 151 -5.30 -10.60 3.94
C GLU A 151 -4.97 -10.17 5.37
N GLY A 152 -4.66 -8.88 5.58
CA GLY A 152 -4.31 -8.29 6.87
C GLY A 152 -2.94 -8.71 7.40
N THR A 153 -2.18 -9.52 6.68
CA THR A 153 -0.79 -9.91 6.98
C THR A 153 -0.06 -10.16 5.67
N ARG A 154 1.28 -10.16 5.72
CA ARG A 154 2.10 -10.55 4.58
C ARG A 154 2.09 -12.06 4.41
N SER A 155 2.03 -12.53 3.17
CA SER A 155 2.24 -13.94 2.81
C SER A 155 3.66 -14.37 3.18
N GLU A 156 3.86 -15.66 3.45
CA GLU A 156 5.18 -16.26 3.72
C GLU A 156 5.72 -16.97 2.49
N ASP A 157 4.85 -17.56 1.72
CA ASP A 157 5.13 -18.42 0.57
C ASP A 157 4.73 -17.81 -0.79
N GLY A 158 4.26 -16.54 -0.77
CA GLY A 158 3.78 -15.85 -1.97
C GLY A 158 2.34 -16.18 -2.37
N THR A 159 1.69 -17.12 -1.69
CA THR A 159 0.28 -17.45 -1.95
C THR A 159 -0.66 -16.36 -1.42
N VAL A 160 -1.80 -16.19 -2.07
CA VAL A 160 -2.84 -15.25 -1.64
C VAL A 160 -3.73 -15.90 -0.61
N GLY A 161 -3.64 -15.43 0.62
CA GLY A 161 -4.47 -15.89 1.72
C GLY A 161 -5.96 -15.52 1.57
N PRO A 162 -6.80 -15.99 2.48
CA PRO A 162 -8.22 -15.63 2.50
C PRO A 162 -8.40 -14.14 2.82
N PHE A 163 -9.32 -13.48 2.12
CA PHE A 163 -9.65 -12.09 2.35
C PHE A 163 -10.57 -11.95 3.56
N LYS A 164 -10.26 -11.00 4.45
CA LYS A 164 -11.04 -10.75 5.67
C LYS A 164 -12.38 -10.12 5.33
N LYS A 165 -13.45 -10.60 5.97
CA LYS A 165 -14.82 -10.10 5.81
C LYS A 165 -14.96 -8.57 6.01
N GLY A 166 -14.11 -7.97 6.86
CA GLY A 166 -14.10 -6.52 7.04
C GLY A 166 -13.82 -5.71 5.78
N SER A 167 -13.08 -6.24 4.83
CA SER A 167 -12.78 -5.55 3.57
C SER A 167 -14.01 -5.40 2.66
N ASN A 168 -15.00 -6.30 2.77
CA ASN A 168 -16.26 -6.22 2.02
C ASN A 168 -17.04 -4.95 2.36
N LEU A 169 -17.04 -4.57 3.64
CA LEU A 169 -17.77 -3.41 4.12
C LEU A 169 -17.25 -2.09 3.53
N ILE A 170 -15.97 -1.97 3.12
CA ILE A 170 -15.45 -0.75 2.48
C ILE A 170 -16.13 -0.58 1.12
N ALA A 171 -16.22 -1.66 0.34
CA ALA A 171 -16.84 -1.65 -0.97
C ALA A 171 -18.32 -1.27 -0.89
N SER A 172 -19.09 -2.00 -0.05
CA SER A 172 -20.53 -1.82 0.04
C SER A 172 -20.94 -0.46 0.58
N ARG A 173 -20.18 0.09 1.54
CA ARG A 173 -20.54 1.36 2.18
C ARG A 173 -20.01 2.60 1.47
N SER A 174 -18.95 2.47 0.69
CA SER A 174 -18.41 3.59 -0.09
C SER A 174 -19.02 3.72 -1.48
N HIS A 175 -19.60 2.64 -2.01
CA HIS A 175 -20.09 2.52 -3.39
C HIS A 175 -19.02 2.88 -4.45
N SER A 176 -17.75 2.77 -4.08
CA SER A 176 -16.63 3.14 -4.96
C SER A 176 -16.08 1.93 -5.70
N PRO A 177 -15.62 2.09 -6.95
CA PRO A 177 -15.01 1.03 -7.72
C PRO A 177 -13.80 0.41 -6.99
N MET A 178 -13.65 -0.90 -7.12
CA MET A 178 -12.50 -1.65 -6.59
C MET A 178 -11.57 -2.05 -7.74
N VAL A 179 -10.31 -1.67 -7.64
CA VAL A 179 -9.28 -2.00 -8.62
C VAL A 179 -8.42 -3.15 -8.07
N PRO A 180 -8.47 -4.35 -8.68
CA PRO A 180 -7.57 -5.43 -8.28
C PRO A 180 -6.14 -5.07 -8.64
N VAL A 181 -5.23 -5.25 -7.68
CA VAL A 181 -3.80 -4.99 -7.84
C VAL A 181 -3.01 -6.23 -7.50
N THR A 182 -2.23 -6.73 -8.45
CA THR A 182 -1.35 -7.86 -8.22
C THR A 182 0.08 -7.38 -8.07
N ILE A 183 0.74 -7.77 -6.97
CA ILE A 183 2.15 -7.47 -6.69
C ILE A 183 2.94 -8.76 -6.76
N ILE A 184 4.09 -8.72 -7.47
CA ILE A 184 4.96 -9.87 -7.70
C ILE A 184 6.40 -9.49 -7.39
N GLY A 185 7.12 -10.37 -6.68
CA GLY A 185 8.55 -10.25 -6.44
C GLY A 185 8.95 -9.35 -5.27
N SER A 186 8.04 -8.67 -4.61
CA SER A 186 8.35 -7.79 -3.47
C SER A 186 8.80 -8.57 -2.23
N GLY A 187 8.30 -9.80 -2.06
CA GLY A 187 8.70 -10.71 -0.98
C GLY A 187 10.15 -11.16 -1.06
N ASP A 188 10.75 -11.18 -2.26
CA ASP A 188 12.14 -11.58 -2.48
C ASP A 188 13.12 -10.46 -2.13
N ILE A 189 12.68 -9.21 -2.16
CA ILE A 189 13.51 -8.04 -1.82
C ILE A 189 13.88 -8.07 -0.33
N ILE A 190 12.89 -8.24 0.54
CA ILE A 190 13.09 -8.49 1.98
C ILE A 190 12.14 -9.60 2.39
N LYS A 191 12.68 -10.77 2.68
CA LYS A 191 11.88 -11.91 3.17
C LYS A 191 11.26 -11.58 4.52
N LYS A 192 10.07 -12.11 4.79
CA LYS A 192 9.41 -11.97 6.09
C LYS A 192 10.32 -12.49 7.21
N GLY A 193 10.52 -11.66 8.25
CA GLY A 193 11.43 -11.98 9.37
C GLY A 193 12.91 -11.71 9.11
N SER A 194 13.30 -11.29 7.90
CA SER A 194 14.68 -10.92 7.56
C SER A 194 14.85 -9.40 7.58
N ALA A 195 16.09 -8.94 7.85
CA ALA A 195 16.52 -7.56 7.67
C ALA A 195 17.38 -7.38 6.41
N ILE A 196 17.67 -8.48 5.70
CA ILE A 196 18.56 -8.49 4.54
C ILE A 196 17.78 -8.05 3.32
N ILE A 197 18.33 -7.05 2.60
CA ILE A 197 17.78 -6.60 1.34
C ILE A 197 18.52 -7.22 0.15
N ASN A 198 17.75 -7.67 -0.82
CA ASN A 198 18.22 -8.14 -2.12
C ASN A 198 17.64 -7.23 -3.21
N PRO A 199 18.49 -6.60 -4.04
CA PRO A 199 18.01 -5.89 -5.23
C PRO A 199 17.21 -6.81 -6.15
N GLY A 200 16.16 -6.27 -6.77
CA GLY A 200 15.30 -7.09 -7.63
C GLY A 200 14.27 -6.27 -8.38
N THR A 201 13.24 -6.93 -8.86
CA THR A 201 12.14 -6.29 -9.59
C THR A 201 10.83 -6.54 -8.87
N VAL A 202 10.05 -5.49 -8.65
CA VAL A 202 8.65 -5.55 -8.22
C VAL A 202 7.78 -5.26 -9.44
N GLN A 203 6.87 -6.18 -9.75
CA GLN A 203 5.86 -5.97 -10.79
C GLN A 203 4.53 -5.64 -10.12
N ILE A 204 3.83 -4.67 -10.68
CA ILE A 204 2.47 -4.26 -10.27
C ILE A 204 1.58 -4.39 -11.50
N ILE A 205 0.51 -5.15 -11.38
CA ILE A 205 -0.50 -5.32 -12.43
C ILE A 205 -1.81 -4.76 -11.89
N LEU A 206 -2.30 -3.71 -12.53
CA LEU A 206 -3.63 -3.17 -12.28
C LEU A 206 -4.61 -3.87 -13.23
N SER A 207 -5.68 -4.42 -12.71
CA SER A 207 -6.74 -5.07 -13.49
C SER A 207 -7.96 -4.16 -13.59
N PRO A 208 -8.88 -4.39 -14.54
CA PRO A 208 -10.08 -3.57 -14.71
C PRO A 208 -10.84 -3.38 -13.40
N PRO A 209 -11.35 -2.17 -13.13
CA PRO A 209 -12.12 -1.90 -11.92
C PRO A 209 -13.41 -2.70 -11.90
N ILE A 210 -13.77 -3.21 -10.73
CA ILE A 210 -15.03 -3.90 -10.47
C ILE A 210 -15.97 -2.93 -9.77
N THR A 211 -17.12 -2.68 -10.37
CA THR A 211 -18.17 -1.82 -9.82
C THR A 211 -19.26 -2.66 -9.14
N ASN A 212 -19.89 -2.09 -8.12
CA ASN A 212 -20.76 -2.80 -7.18
C ASN A 212 -22.23 -2.86 -7.65
N HIS A 213 -22.51 -2.76 -8.95
CA HIS A 213 -23.90 -2.62 -9.41
C HIS A 213 -24.70 -3.94 -9.51
N GLU A 214 -24.02 -5.10 -9.47
CA GLU A 214 -24.70 -6.39 -9.75
C GLU A 214 -24.29 -7.58 -8.86
N LYS A 215 -23.33 -7.41 -7.96
CA LYS A 215 -22.80 -8.51 -7.13
C LYS A 215 -22.90 -8.18 -5.64
N ASN A 216 -23.13 -9.20 -4.83
CA ASN A 216 -23.03 -9.04 -3.38
C ASN A 216 -21.54 -8.87 -2.94
N ASP A 217 -21.33 -8.26 -1.78
CA ASP A 217 -20.00 -7.88 -1.28
C ASP A 217 -19.00 -9.06 -1.22
N GLY A 218 -19.46 -10.26 -0.90
CA GLY A 218 -18.63 -11.45 -0.82
C GLY A 218 -18.14 -11.92 -2.19
N GLU A 219 -18.98 -11.82 -3.20
CA GLU A 219 -18.66 -12.20 -4.57
C GLU A 219 -17.63 -11.25 -5.20
N ILE A 220 -17.71 -9.97 -4.88
CA ILE A 220 -16.74 -8.98 -5.38
C ILE A 220 -15.34 -9.29 -4.89
N LEU A 221 -15.15 -9.50 -3.60
CA LEU A 221 -13.81 -9.82 -3.05
C LEU A 221 -13.30 -11.17 -3.53
N ASN A 222 -14.15 -12.16 -3.72
CA ASN A 222 -13.74 -13.42 -4.32
C ASN A 222 -13.29 -13.23 -5.77
N SER A 223 -14.03 -12.48 -6.57
CA SER A 223 -13.65 -12.13 -7.95
C SER A 223 -12.31 -11.39 -8.02
N ILE A 224 -12.07 -10.44 -7.10
CA ILE A 224 -10.80 -9.74 -7.00
C ILE A 224 -9.67 -10.70 -6.63
N ARG A 225 -9.88 -11.57 -5.64
CA ARG A 225 -8.90 -12.57 -5.24
C ARG A 225 -8.57 -13.53 -6.39
N ASP A 226 -9.57 -13.99 -7.12
CA ASP A 226 -9.38 -14.88 -8.27
C ASP A 226 -8.59 -14.19 -9.39
N THR A 227 -8.85 -12.90 -9.66
CA THR A 227 -8.09 -12.09 -10.61
C THR A 227 -6.62 -11.99 -10.19
N ILE A 228 -6.35 -11.70 -8.91
CA ILE A 228 -4.98 -11.62 -8.38
C ILE A 228 -4.28 -12.98 -8.50
N CYS A 229 -4.97 -14.07 -8.14
CA CYS A 229 -4.43 -15.43 -8.26
C CYS A 229 -4.12 -15.82 -9.71
N ALA A 230 -4.96 -15.42 -10.66
CA ALA A 230 -4.74 -15.67 -12.09
C ALA A 230 -3.48 -14.94 -12.58
N ASN A 231 -3.33 -13.66 -12.26
CA ASN A 231 -2.15 -12.86 -12.63
C ASN A 231 -0.85 -13.43 -12.05
N LEU A 232 -0.87 -13.96 -10.83
CA LEU A 232 0.30 -14.60 -10.21
C LEU A 232 0.72 -15.84 -10.98
N LYS A 233 -0.22 -16.68 -11.44
CA LYS A 233 0.06 -17.90 -12.20
C LYS A 233 0.63 -17.62 -13.59
N THR A 234 0.18 -16.56 -14.25
CA THR A 234 0.65 -16.20 -15.61
C THR A 234 2.03 -15.54 -15.62
N SER A 235 2.51 -15.10 -14.46
CA SER A 235 3.79 -14.38 -14.31
C SER A 235 4.89 -15.25 -13.68
N SER A 236 4.58 -16.49 -13.31
CA SER A 236 5.51 -17.53 -12.84
C SER A 236 6.05 -18.33 -14.02
#